data_0832fa869031df548f30fa00d3d60cbb
#
_entry.id   0832fa869031df548f30fa00d3d60cbb
#
_cell.length_a   1.000
_cell.length_b   1.000
_cell.length_c   1.000
_cell.angle_alpha   90.00
_cell.angle_beta   90.00
_cell.angle_gamma   90.00
#
_symmetry.space_group_name_H-M   'P 1'
#
loop_
_entity.id
_entity.type
_entity.pdbx_description
1 polymer ?
#
loop_
_entity_poly.entity_id
_entity_poly.type
_entity_poly.pdbx_seq_one_letter_code
_entity_poly.pdbx_strand_id
1 'polypeptide(L)'
;PHLARDPKFDEVSPQVGEIDEDAMSDLAEQDPDHALSMLAEMRTATDQKLAAIAARIAGRLVLDVARVGPRQARGIGTMVSSPADRFEGDLDLERSLDGLIQARAAGELVNVGDLFVRHWTRPATAVTLVVDRSGSMSGRRLATAAVAAAACAFRAPIDWSVLAFADRVIAVKSQDDARSAAAVVDDLLRLRGQGTTDLAG
;
A
#
# COMPACT_ATOMS: atom_id res chain seq x y z
N PRO A 1 23.63 -16.87 -9.15
CA PRO A 1 23.95 -18.31 -9.07
C PRO A 1 22.82 -19.14 -8.42
N HIS A 2 21.84 -18.55 -7.68
CA HIS A 2 20.75 -19.31 -7.08
C HIS A 2 19.63 -19.60 -8.08
N LEU A 3 19.30 -18.66 -8.96
CA LEU A 3 18.26 -18.80 -9.99
C LEU A 3 18.45 -20.03 -10.88
N ALA A 4 19.69 -20.30 -11.34
CA ALA A 4 20.00 -21.45 -12.20
C ALA A 4 19.81 -22.84 -11.54
N ARG A 5 19.44 -22.88 -10.24
CA ARG A 5 19.11 -24.09 -9.51
C ARG A 5 17.62 -24.24 -9.22
N ASP A 6 16.85 -23.23 -9.55
CA ASP A 6 15.41 -23.23 -9.35
C ASP A 6 14.74 -23.96 -10.53
N PRO A 7 13.99 -25.05 -10.29
CA PRO A 7 13.38 -25.84 -11.35
C PRO A 7 12.34 -25.06 -12.16
N LYS A 8 11.77 -23.99 -11.60
CA LYS A 8 10.80 -23.12 -12.27
C LYS A 8 11.44 -22.00 -13.09
N PHE A 9 12.75 -21.79 -12.92
CA PHE A 9 13.44 -20.68 -13.59
C PHE A 9 13.48 -20.87 -15.12
N ASP A 10 13.73 -22.08 -15.60
CA ASP A 10 13.78 -22.39 -17.02
C ASP A 10 12.39 -22.26 -17.70
N GLU A 11 11.30 -22.51 -16.93
CA GLU A 11 9.92 -22.32 -17.41
C GLU A 11 9.60 -20.82 -17.57
N VAL A 12 10.05 -19.99 -16.63
CA VAL A 12 9.77 -18.56 -16.58
C VAL A 12 10.73 -17.74 -17.45
N SER A 13 11.95 -18.20 -17.64
CA SER A 13 12.98 -17.53 -18.45
C SER A 13 13.65 -18.54 -19.41
N PRO A 14 12.94 -18.95 -20.48
CA PRO A 14 13.42 -19.97 -21.40
C PRO A 14 14.62 -19.50 -22.25
N GLN A 15 14.78 -18.18 -22.38
CA GLN A 15 15.90 -17.57 -23.11
C GLN A 15 16.57 -16.48 -22.27
N VAL A 16 17.88 -16.30 -22.46
CA VAL A 16 18.64 -15.27 -21.76
C VAL A 16 18.10 -13.87 -22.09
N GLY A 17 17.69 -13.13 -21.07
CA GLY A 17 17.16 -11.78 -21.20
C GLY A 17 15.66 -11.71 -21.50
N GLU A 18 14.95 -12.83 -21.49
CA GLU A 18 13.50 -12.89 -21.67
C GLU A 18 12.80 -13.45 -20.43
N ILE A 19 11.58 -12.97 -20.20
CA ILE A 19 10.66 -13.50 -19.19
C ILE A 19 9.36 -13.85 -19.90
N ASP A 20 8.90 -15.07 -19.73
CA ASP A 20 7.57 -15.50 -20.12
C ASP A 20 6.57 -14.97 -19.08
N GLU A 21 5.80 -13.94 -19.47
CA GLU A 21 4.84 -13.27 -18.57
C GLU A 21 3.68 -14.20 -18.18
N ASP A 22 3.29 -15.13 -19.06
CA ASP A 22 2.21 -16.08 -18.79
C ASP A 22 2.68 -17.13 -17.77
N ALA A 23 3.86 -17.73 -17.97
CA ALA A 23 4.44 -18.66 -17.01
C ALA A 23 4.71 -18.00 -15.64
N MET A 24 5.11 -16.74 -15.62
CA MET A 24 5.29 -15.98 -14.39
C MET A 24 3.94 -15.70 -13.71
N SER A 25 2.88 -15.42 -14.46
CA SER A 25 1.53 -15.22 -13.93
C SER A 25 0.99 -16.49 -13.29
N ASP A 26 1.15 -17.63 -13.96
CA ASP A 26 0.75 -18.93 -13.44
C ASP A 26 1.50 -19.29 -12.15
N LEU A 27 2.80 -19.01 -12.10
CA LEU A 27 3.60 -19.19 -10.89
C LEU A 27 3.11 -18.26 -9.76
N ALA A 28 2.74 -17.03 -10.08
CA ALA A 28 2.25 -16.06 -9.10
C ALA A 28 0.87 -16.44 -8.53
N GLU A 29 0.03 -17.10 -9.30
CA GLU A 29 -1.26 -17.64 -8.82
C GLU A 29 -1.06 -18.83 -7.89
N GLN A 30 -0.08 -19.70 -8.18
CA GLN A 30 0.22 -20.90 -7.39
C GLN A 30 1.03 -20.59 -6.13
N ASP A 31 2.07 -19.78 -6.25
CA ASP A 31 2.98 -19.39 -5.16
C ASP A 31 3.49 -17.95 -5.37
N PRO A 32 2.71 -16.95 -4.90
CA PRO A 32 3.08 -15.54 -5.07
C PRO A 32 4.39 -15.17 -4.37
N ASP A 33 4.74 -15.83 -3.26
CA ASP A 33 5.99 -15.60 -2.53
C ASP A 33 7.20 -16.07 -3.34
N HIS A 34 7.09 -17.21 -4.00
CA HIS A 34 8.12 -17.76 -4.87
C HIS A 34 8.31 -16.86 -6.11
N ALA A 35 7.22 -16.47 -6.76
CA ALA A 35 7.26 -15.58 -7.92
C ALA A 35 7.94 -14.25 -7.59
N LEU A 36 7.58 -13.60 -6.47
CA LEU A 36 8.19 -12.36 -6.00
C LEU A 36 9.67 -12.52 -5.67
N SER A 37 10.05 -13.66 -5.05
CA SER A 37 11.46 -13.96 -4.74
C SER A 37 12.29 -14.09 -6.01
N MET A 38 11.78 -14.82 -6.99
CA MET A 38 12.44 -15.02 -8.29
C MET A 38 12.59 -13.69 -9.05
N LEU A 39 11.55 -12.88 -9.10
CA LEU A 39 11.61 -11.56 -9.71
C LEU A 39 12.58 -10.62 -8.99
N ALA A 40 12.65 -10.66 -7.66
CA ALA A 40 13.61 -9.87 -6.89
C ALA A 40 15.06 -10.27 -7.20
N GLU A 41 15.35 -11.55 -7.39
CA GLU A 41 16.68 -12.02 -7.80
C GLU A 41 17.01 -11.66 -9.24
N MET A 42 16.04 -11.77 -10.17
CA MET A 42 16.22 -11.36 -11.58
C MET A 42 16.54 -9.87 -11.72
N ARG A 43 16.02 -9.02 -10.85
CA ARG A 43 16.34 -7.57 -10.83
C ARG A 43 17.80 -7.29 -10.49
N THR A 44 18.48 -8.19 -9.83
CA THR A 44 19.91 -8.06 -9.51
C THR A 44 20.80 -8.63 -10.61
N ALA A 45 20.21 -9.19 -11.68
CA ALA A 45 20.95 -9.73 -12.81
C ALA A 45 21.75 -8.64 -13.55
N THR A 46 22.83 -9.06 -14.20
CA THR A 46 23.71 -8.19 -14.97
C THR A 46 23.02 -7.65 -16.24
N ASP A 47 22.04 -8.38 -16.76
CA ASP A 47 21.24 -7.97 -17.91
C ASP A 47 20.22 -6.91 -17.50
N GLN A 48 20.45 -5.67 -17.97
CA GLN A 48 19.60 -4.53 -17.67
C GLN A 48 18.16 -4.66 -18.22
N LYS A 49 18.00 -5.35 -19.36
CA LYS A 49 16.69 -5.55 -19.98
C LYS A 49 15.86 -6.53 -19.12
N LEU A 50 16.46 -7.65 -18.73
CA LEU A 50 15.84 -8.63 -17.83
C LEU A 50 15.47 -7.98 -16.49
N ALA A 51 16.39 -7.22 -15.90
CA ALA A 51 16.15 -6.51 -14.65
C ALA A 51 14.99 -5.51 -14.74
N ALA A 52 14.85 -4.79 -15.86
CA ALA A 52 13.75 -3.84 -16.08
C ALA A 52 12.38 -4.55 -16.21
N ILE A 53 12.33 -5.66 -16.94
CA ILE A 53 11.10 -6.47 -17.10
C ILE A 53 10.70 -7.06 -15.73
N ALA A 54 11.64 -7.68 -15.02
CA ALA A 54 11.41 -8.23 -13.69
C ALA A 54 10.92 -7.17 -12.70
N ALA A 55 11.46 -5.94 -12.77
CA ALA A 55 11.01 -4.82 -11.94
C ALA A 55 9.54 -4.46 -12.20
N ARG A 56 9.16 -4.39 -13.46
CA ARG A 56 7.78 -4.06 -13.88
C ARG A 56 6.78 -5.11 -13.38
N ILE A 57 7.10 -6.39 -13.59
CA ILE A 57 6.24 -7.51 -13.19
C ILE A 57 6.14 -7.59 -11.67
N ALA A 58 7.26 -7.47 -10.95
CA ALA A 58 7.28 -7.49 -9.49
C ALA A 58 6.43 -6.36 -8.88
N GLY A 59 6.54 -5.14 -9.42
CA GLY A 59 5.75 -4.00 -8.95
C GLY A 59 4.24 -4.24 -9.13
N ARG A 60 3.83 -4.78 -10.26
CA ARG A 60 2.43 -5.13 -10.55
C ARG A 60 1.92 -6.23 -9.59
N LEU A 61 2.66 -7.32 -9.47
CA LEU A 61 2.31 -8.45 -8.62
C LEU A 61 2.18 -8.04 -7.15
N VAL A 62 3.11 -7.22 -6.63
CA VAL A 62 3.04 -6.70 -5.26
C VAL A 62 1.75 -5.91 -5.03
N LEU A 63 1.35 -5.06 -5.97
CA LEU A 63 0.13 -4.28 -5.86
C LEU A 63 -1.11 -5.17 -5.91
N ASP A 64 -1.13 -6.18 -6.75
CA ASP A 64 -2.25 -7.11 -6.87
C ASP A 64 -2.42 -7.97 -5.61
N VAL A 65 -1.33 -8.53 -5.08
CA VAL A 65 -1.32 -9.27 -3.81
C VAL A 65 -1.81 -8.38 -2.64
N ALA A 66 -1.35 -7.12 -2.58
CA ALA A 66 -1.77 -6.19 -1.54
C ALA A 66 -3.27 -5.82 -1.60
N ARG A 67 -3.88 -5.86 -2.78
CA ARG A 67 -5.32 -5.61 -2.99
C ARG A 67 -6.22 -6.75 -2.52
N VAL A 68 -5.74 -7.99 -2.52
CA VAL A 68 -6.53 -9.18 -2.19
C VAL A 68 -6.86 -9.27 -0.69
N GLY A 69 -6.19 -8.50 0.17
CA GLY A 69 -6.50 -8.45 1.60
C GLY A 69 -7.93 -7.97 1.91
N PRO A 70 -8.47 -8.26 3.10
CA PRO A 70 -9.82 -7.89 3.48
C PRO A 70 -10.03 -6.38 3.33
N ARG A 71 -10.81 -5.99 2.33
CA ARG A 71 -11.12 -4.59 1.97
C ARG A 71 -11.91 -3.84 3.04
N GLN A 72 -12.50 -4.55 3.98
CA GLN A 72 -13.22 -3.97 5.09
C GLN A 72 -12.48 -4.28 6.38
N ALA A 73 -11.65 -3.35 6.82
CA ALA A 73 -11.55 -3.21 8.25
C ALA A 73 -12.97 -2.85 8.73
N ARG A 74 -13.73 -3.83 9.21
CA ARG A 74 -14.90 -3.60 10.06
C ARG A 74 -14.37 -3.00 11.36
N GLY A 75 -13.79 -1.82 11.24
CA GLY A 75 -13.44 -0.98 12.37
C GLY A 75 -14.73 -0.35 12.85
N ILE A 76 -14.91 -0.33 14.13
CA ILE A 76 -15.96 0.42 14.80
C ILE A 76 -15.69 1.88 14.47
N GLY A 77 -16.42 2.41 13.48
CA GLY A 77 -16.43 3.84 13.20
C GLY A 77 -17.11 4.56 14.36
N THR A 78 -16.82 5.83 14.52
CA THR A 78 -17.58 6.71 15.42
C THR A 78 -18.68 7.37 14.59
N MET A 79 -19.90 7.31 15.08
CA MET A 79 -21.00 8.07 14.47
C MET A 79 -20.86 9.52 14.91
N VAL A 80 -20.75 10.42 13.94
CA VAL A 80 -20.68 11.86 14.18
C VAL A 80 -21.81 12.57 13.44
N SER A 81 -22.22 13.70 13.99
CA SER A 81 -23.20 14.59 13.39
C SER A 81 -22.46 15.78 12.78
N SER A 82 -22.68 16.02 11.50
CA SER A 82 -22.02 17.06 10.71
C SER A 82 -23.04 17.83 9.86
N PRO A 83 -22.76 19.07 9.43
CA PRO A 83 -23.67 19.83 8.58
C PRO A 83 -24.01 19.11 7.27
N ALA A 84 -25.28 19.12 6.88
CA ALA A 84 -25.79 18.40 5.72
C ALA A 84 -25.32 18.99 4.37
N ASP A 85 -24.82 20.21 4.36
CA ASP A 85 -24.25 20.86 3.16
C ASP A 85 -22.87 20.26 2.75
N ARG A 86 -22.23 19.52 3.64
CA ARG A 86 -20.87 18.97 3.43
C ARG A 86 -20.78 17.45 3.49
N PHE A 87 -21.79 16.80 4.05
CA PHE A 87 -21.76 15.37 4.31
C PHE A 87 -23.08 14.72 3.94
N GLU A 88 -23.00 13.49 3.45
CA GLU A 88 -24.16 12.63 3.24
C GLU A 88 -24.37 11.71 4.45
N GLY A 89 -25.61 11.45 4.79
CA GLY A 89 -25.94 10.58 5.92
C GLY A 89 -27.42 10.63 6.30
N ASP A 90 -27.76 10.00 7.41
CA ASP A 90 -29.12 10.03 7.96
C ASP A 90 -29.35 11.35 8.71
N LEU A 91 -30.52 11.98 8.52
CA LEU A 91 -30.84 13.25 9.16
C LEU A 91 -30.78 13.12 10.70
N ASP A 92 -29.98 13.96 11.34
CA ASP A 92 -29.95 14.14 12.78
C ASP A 92 -31.06 15.09 13.21
N LEU A 93 -32.24 14.54 13.48
CA LEU A 93 -33.44 15.33 13.83
C LEU A 93 -33.20 16.15 15.11
N GLU A 94 -32.51 15.60 16.10
CA GLU A 94 -32.27 16.27 17.37
C GLU A 94 -31.45 17.55 17.21
N ARG A 95 -30.36 17.48 16.43
CA ARG A 95 -29.50 18.64 16.16
C ARG A 95 -30.09 19.62 15.13
N SER A 96 -30.94 19.12 14.24
CA SER A 96 -31.60 19.95 13.21
C SER A 96 -32.85 20.63 13.69
N LEU A 97 -33.37 20.28 14.87
CA LEU A 97 -34.68 20.70 15.35
C LEU A 97 -34.79 22.23 15.48
N ASP A 98 -33.77 22.89 16.02
CA ASP A 98 -33.74 24.31 16.20
C ASP A 98 -33.85 25.08 14.85
N GLY A 99 -33.08 24.64 13.85
CA GLY A 99 -33.14 25.20 12.49
C GLY A 99 -34.50 24.99 11.83
N LEU A 100 -35.08 23.78 12.01
CA LEU A 100 -36.42 23.47 11.49
C LEU A 100 -37.52 24.34 12.15
N ILE A 101 -37.47 24.55 13.46
CA ILE A 101 -38.43 25.37 14.19
C ILE A 101 -38.31 26.84 13.77
N GLN A 102 -37.08 27.36 13.66
CA GLN A 102 -36.83 28.74 13.25
C GLN A 102 -37.34 29.01 11.83
N ALA A 103 -37.01 28.16 10.87
CA ALA A 103 -37.49 28.30 9.50
C ALA A 103 -39.01 28.25 9.42
N ARG A 104 -39.64 27.33 10.17
CA ARG A 104 -41.11 27.24 10.24
C ARG A 104 -41.73 28.48 10.87
N ALA A 105 -41.13 29.02 11.92
CA ALA A 105 -41.64 30.23 12.58
C ALA A 105 -41.52 31.49 11.69
N ALA A 106 -40.46 31.55 10.88
CA ALA A 106 -40.23 32.62 9.92
C ALA A 106 -41.06 32.48 8.64
N GLY A 107 -41.66 31.32 8.39
CA GLY A 107 -42.33 30.99 7.11
C GLY A 107 -41.37 30.83 5.95
N GLU A 108 -40.13 30.51 6.24
CA GLU A 108 -39.05 30.36 5.28
C GLU A 108 -38.76 28.89 4.96
N LEU A 109 -38.08 28.64 3.84
CA LEU A 109 -37.57 27.31 3.51
C LEU A 109 -36.36 26.99 4.41
N VAL A 110 -36.27 25.74 4.86
CA VAL A 110 -35.15 25.28 5.68
C VAL A 110 -33.86 25.37 4.88
N ASN A 111 -32.85 26.02 5.42
CA ASN A 111 -31.53 26.06 4.83
C ASN A 111 -30.80 24.70 5.12
N VAL A 112 -30.23 24.09 4.09
CA VAL A 112 -29.50 22.84 4.21
C VAL A 112 -28.31 22.96 5.17
N GLY A 113 -27.70 24.14 5.29
CA GLY A 113 -26.64 24.44 6.24
C GLY A 113 -27.04 24.38 7.71
N ASP A 114 -28.36 24.50 8.01
CA ASP A 114 -28.92 24.41 9.37
C ASP A 114 -29.34 22.97 9.73
N LEU A 115 -29.23 22.06 8.78
CA LEU A 115 -29.51 20.65 8.98
C LEU A 115 -28.21 19.88 9.29
N PHE A 116 -28.34 18.87 10.11
CA PHE A 116 -27.25 17.96 10.47
C PHE A 116 -27.58 16.54 10.03
N VAL A 117 -26.54 15.83 9.59
CA VAL A 117 -26.63 14.42 9.22
C VAL A 117 -25.71 13.58 10.09
N ARG A 118 -26.15 12.39 10.46
CA ARG A 118 -25.35 11.38 11.15
C ARG A 118 -24.67 10.51 10.10
N HIS A 119 -23.37 10.44 10.18
CA HIS A 119 -22.59 9.55 9.32
C HIS A 119 -21.48 8.87 10.12
N TRP A 120 -21.05 7.73 9.62
CA TRP A 120 -19.93 7.01 10.21
C TRP A 120 -18.61 7.64 9.74
N THR A 121 -17.82 8.10 10.68
CA THR A 121 -16.45 8.55 10.43
C THR A 121 -15.48 7.51 10.94
N ARG A 122 -14.44 7.26 10.17
CA ARG A 122 -13.30 6.48 10.66
C ARG A 122 -12.27 7.45 11.19
N PRO A 123 -11.67 7.20 12.36
CA PRO A 123 -10.53 7.99 12.79
C PRO A 123 -9.46 7.91 11.70
N ALA A 124 -8.89 9.05 11.35
CA ALA A 124 -7.73 9.10 10.48
C ALA A 124 -6.62 8.27 11.14
N THR A 125 -6.21 7.19 10.48
CA THR A 125 -5.16 6.31 10.97
C THR A 125 -3.91 6.62 10.20
N ALA A 126 -2.89 7.11 10.88
CA ALA A 126 -1.55 7.21 10.35
C ALA A 126 -0.84 5.85 10.49
N VAL A 127 -0.20 5.40 9.44
CA VAL A 127 0.55 4.13 9.43
C VAL A 127 1.99 4.39 9.04
N THR A 128 2.93 3.98 9.90
CA THR A 128 4.35 3.98 9.59
C THR A 128 4.85 2.55 9.47
N LEU A 129 5.35 2.17 8.32
CA LEU A 129 6.05 0.91 8.12
C LEU A 129 7.55 1.13 8.32
N VAL A 130 8.14 0.34 9.20
CA VAL A 130 9.58 0.34 9.43
C VAL A 130 10.17 -0.96 8.88
N VAL A 131 11.10 -0.83 7.93
CA VAL A 131 11.69 -1.95 7.19
C VAL A 131 13.16 -2.06 7.54
N ASP A 132 13.57 -3.20 8.08
CA ASP A 132 14.99 -3.53 8.20
C ASP A 132 15.58 -3.76 6.79
N ARG A 133 16.71 -3.10 6.49
CA ARG A 133 17.48 -3.28 5.26
C ARG A 133 18.90 -3.80 5.50
N SER A 134 19.15 -4.45 6.63
CA SER A 134 20.42 -5.08 6.93
C SER A 134 20.82 -6.10 5.85
N GLY A 135 22.10 -6.53 5.86
CA GLY A 135 22.65 -7.44 4.84
C GLY A 135 21.91 -8.77 4.68
N SER A 136 21.12 -9.17 5.69
CA SER A 136 20.27 -10.37 5.64
C SER A 136 18.95 -10.14 4.87
N MET A 137 18.58 -8.89 4.60
CA MET A 137 17.36 -8.52 3.89
C MET A 137 17.60 -8.53 2.39
N SER A 138 17.37 -9.67 1.75
CA SER A 138 17.50 -9.86 0.30
C SER A 138 16.37 -10.73 -0.23
N GLY A 139 16.11 -10.65 -1.53
CA GLY A 139 15.16 -11.49 -2.22
C GLY A 139 13.76 -11.48 -1.56
N ARG A 140 13.34 -12.63 -1.05
CA ARG A 140 12.01 -12.86 -0.47
C ARG A 140 11.63 -11.89 0.66
N ARG A 141 12.57 -11.59 1.57
CA ARG A 141 12.29 -10.69 2.71
C ARG A 141 11.97 -9.27 2.25
N LEU A 142 12.70 -8.80 1.24
CA LEU A 142 12.48 -7.47 0.67
C LEU A 142 11.17 -7.42 -0.13
N ALA A 143 10.83 -8.49 -0.84
CA ALA A 143 9.54 -8.63 -1.51
C ALA A 143 8.37 -8.56 -0.51
N THR A 144 8.48 -9.27 0.64
CA THR A 144 7.48 -9.19 1.71
C THR A 144 7.34 -7.77 2.26
N ALA A 145 8.43 -7.05 2.45
CA ALA A 145 8.39 -5.64 2.87
C ALA A 145 7.69 -4.74 1.84
N ALA A 146 7.91 -4.97 0.56
CA ALA A 146 7.23 -4.24 -0.52
C ALA A 146 5.71 -4.51 -0.52
N VAL A 147 5.28 -5.76 -0.32
CA VAL A 147 3.86 -6.12 -0.17
C VAL A 147 3.24 -5.41 1.05
N ALA A 148 3.95 -5.40 2.17
CA ALA A 148 3.49 -4.71 3.39
C ALA A 148 3.34 -3.20 3.15
N ALA A 149 4.28 -2.56 2.44
CA ALA A 149 4.18 -1.14 2.08
C ALA A 149 2.98 -0.84 1.19
N ALA A 150 2.73 -1.69 0.18
CA ALA A 150 1.57 -1.57 -0.67
C ALA A 150 0.26 -1.73 0.13
N ALA A 151 0.21 -2.68 1.06
CA ALA A 151 -0.93 -2.88 1.94
C ALA A 151 -1.18 -1.66 2.85
N CYS A 152 -0.13 -1.02 3.37
CA CYS A 152 -0.24 0.25 4.12
C CYS A 152 -0.86 1.36 3.27
N ALA A 153 -0.38 1.53 2.02
CA ALA A 153 -0.91 2.52 1.09
C ALA A 153 -2.40 2.34 0.78
N PHE A 154 -2.87 1.07 0.67
CA PHE A 154 -4.29 0.79 0.42
C PHE A 154 -5.17 0.95 1.66
N ARG A 155 -4.61 0.81 2.85
CA ARG A 155 -5.36 0.91 4.12
C ARG A 155 -5.39 2.31 4.70
N ALA A 156 -4.34 3.07 4.51
CA ALA A 156 -4.21 4.44 4.97
C ALA A 156 -3.72 5.33 3.80
N PRO A 157 -4.50 5.51 2.73
CA PRO A 157 -4.03 6.14 1.50
C PRO A 157 -3.62 7.60 1.68
N ILE A 158 -4.12 8.28 2.71
CA ILE A 158 -3.86 9.69 2.97
C ILE A 158 -2.65 9.88 3.87
N ASP A 159 -2.45 8.97 4.83
CA ASP A 159 -1.50 9.19 5.93
C ASP A 159 -0.67 7.94 6.22
N TRP A 160 0.36 7.73 5.42
CA TRP A 160 1.28 6.61 5.58
C TRP A 160 2.71 6.98 5.22
N SER A 161 3.65 6.34 5.88
CA SER A 161 5.08 6.50 5.65
C SER A 161 5.81 5.17 5.64
N VAL A 162 6.99 5.16 5.04
CA VAL A 162 7.89 4.00 4.99
C VAL A 162 9.30 4.44 5.31
N LEU A 163 9.86 3.88 6.36
CA LEU A 163 11.23 4.08 6.79
C LEU A 163 12.02 2.79 6.59
N ALA A 164 13.19 2.89 6.02
CA ALA A 164 14.14 1.77 5.94
C ALA A 164 15.35 2.06 6.82
N PHE A 165 15.76 1.11 7.63
CA PHE A 165 16.88 1.28 8.55
C PHE A 165 17.91 0.15 8.43
N ALA A 166 19.16 0.48 8.66
CA ALA A 166 20.28 -0.43 8.88
C ALA A 166 21.27 0.26 9.83
N ASP A 167 22.38 0.74 9.31
CA ASP A 167 23.35 1.65 9.97
C ASP A 167 22.85 3.10 10.05
N ARG A 168 21.86 3.43 9.24
CA ARG A 168 21.17 4.72 9.20
C ARG A 168 19.72 4.53 8.77
N VAL A 169 18.90 5.50 9.13
CA VAL A 169 17.48 5.56 8.72
C VAL A 169 17.36 6.32 7.41
N ILE A 170 16.60 5.77 6.49
CA ILE A 170 16.24 6.39 5.20
C ILE A 170 14.72 6.45 5.11
N ALA A 171 14.18 7.64 4.89
CA ALA A 171 12.76 7.78 4.55
C ALA A 171 12.57 7.39 3.09
N VAL A 172 11.97 6.23 2.83
CA VAL A 172 11.56 5.82 1.49
C VAL A 172 10.34 6.62 1.07
N LYS A 173 9.43 6.87 2.00
CA LYS A 173 8.31 7.80 1.87
C LYS A 173 8.05 8.49 3.20
N SER A 174 8.09 9.81 3.19
CA SER A 174 7.63 10.62 4.33
C SER A 174 6.10 10.70 4.35
N GLN A 175 5.53 11.05 5.51
CA GLN A 175 4.08 11.12 5.73
C GLN A 175 3.43 12.16 4.81
N ASP A 176 4.07 13.32 4.66
CA ASP A 176 3.61 14.46 3.85
C ASP A 176 3.94 14.32 2.36
N ASP A 177 4.61 13.25 1.96
CA ASP A 177 5.01 13.02 0.57
C ASP A 177 3.84 12.41 -0.22
N ALA A 178 3.50 13.01 -1.36
CA ALA A 178 2.43 12.56 -2.25
C ALA A 178 2.80 11.39 -3.16
N ARG A 179 3.89 10.67 -2.87
CA ARG A 179 4.35 9.54 -3.71
C ARG A 179 3.32 8.42 -3.77
N SER A 180 3.15 7.86 -4.96
CA SER A 180 2.26 6.73 -5.18
C SER A 180 2.80 5.43 -4.55
N ALA A 181 1.88 4.51 -4.20
CA ALA A 181 2.25 3.19 -3.72
C ALA A 181 3.19 2.45 -4.69
N ALA A 182 2.96 2.55 -6.00
CA ALA A 182 3.78 1.93 -7.01
C ALA A 182 5.24 2.45 -6.98
N ALA A 183 5.44 3.76 -6.83
CA ALA A 183 6.78 4.35 -6.74
C ALA A 183 7.53 3.87 -5.48
N VAL A 184 6.83 3.78 -4.35
CA VAL A 184 7.42 3.31 -3.09
C VAL A 184 7.77 1.83 -3.15
N VAL A 185 6.90 1.00 -3.74
CA VAL A 185 7.18 -0.42 -3.98
C VAL A 185 8.40 -0.61 -4.86
N ASP A 186 8.50 0.15 -5.95
CA ASP A 186 9.66 0.08 -6.85
C ASP A 186 10.96 0.47 -6.14
N ASP A 187 10.95 1.51 -5.31
CA ASP A 187 12.11 1.90 -4.50
C ASP A 187 12.48 0.82 -3.47
N LEU A 188 11.50 0.25 -2.76
CA LEU A 188 11.75 -0.84 -1.81
C LEU A 188 12.38 -2.05 -2.49
N LEU A 189 11.87 -2.42 -3.66
CA LEU A 189 12.43 -3.52 -4.44
C LEU A 189 13.83 -3.21 -5.02
N ARG A 190 14.23 -1.94 -5.11
CA ARG A 190 15.59 -1.50 -5.50
C ARG A 190 16.56 -1.45 -4.32
N LEU A 191 16.05 -1.43 -3.09
CA LEU A 191 16.93 -1.43 -1.92
C LEU A 191 17.80 -2.70 -1.93
N ARG A 192 19.06 -2.51 -1.62
CA ARG A 192 19.98 -3.62 -1.37
C ARG A 192 20.19 -3.71 0.14
N GLY A 193 20.13 -4.92 0.66
CA GLY A 193 20.55 -5.17 2.03
C GLY A 193 22.03 -4.79 2.20
N GLN A 194 22.34 -3.87 3.08
CA GLN A 194 23.70 -3.38 3.35
C GLN A 194 23.86 -3.10 4.84
N GLY A 195 25.05 -3.36 5.35
CA GLY A 195 25.44 -3.02 6.71
C GLY A 195 24.87 -3.96 7.78
N THR A 196 25.15 -3.60 9.01
CA THR A 196 24.63 -4.23 10.24
C THR A 196 23.44 -3.43 10.74
N THR A 197 22.53 -4.08 11.45
CA THR A 197 21.38 -3.41 12.07
C THR A 197 21.86 -2.64 13.30
N ASP A 198 21.68 -1.32 13.30
CA ASP A 198 21.85 -0.46 14.48
C ASP A 198 20.47 0.15 14.83
N LEU A 199 19.93 -0.27 15.96
CA LEU A 199 18.62 0.20 16.46
C LEU A 199 18.76 1.44 17.38
N ALA A 200 19.98 1.87 17.67
CA ALA A 200 20.27 3.01 18.56
C ALA A 200 20.66 4.29 17.80
N GLY A 201 20.75 4.23 16.47
CA GLY A 201 21.08 5.34 15.59
C GLY A 201 19.96 6.34 15.35
#